data_053a8fdee99b337d95b7cb16e22b1c7f
#
_entry.id   053a8fdee99b337d95b7cb16e22b1c7f
#
_cell.length_a   1.000
_cell.length_b   1.000
_cell.length_c   1.000
_cell.angle_alpha   90.00
_cell.angle_beta   90.00
_cell.angle_gamma   90.00
#
_symmetry.space_group_name_H-M   'P 1'
#
loop_
_entity.id
_entity.type
_entity.pdbx_description
1 polymer ?
#
loop_
_entity_poly.entity_id
_entity_poly.type
_entity_poly.pdbx_seq_one_letter_code
_entity_poly.pdbx_strand_id
1 'polypeptide(L)'
;MQANELIQSYTHKQLITKTIHMPAGYVDDFHSHPWHQIVFPFKGLLQSSIGGKSIIVPHNAMLYIPANTSHKSVAVTNTEFLAVYLNPDVWVEYASEAKSCLVTPFIKQLILLLFENEMSQQSESSITHLLLVLRDQIVMANSYDIPLLLPTDKRLLAIFKQLKQQPDLSFTLKEWAKKVGASERTLSRVCAKEFSQSFSLWRQNIRLVLSLQLLDSKRSIQDIALELGYTSDSAYIYAFKKLFNQTPSKYRRDSLDHNLTLRI
;
A
#
# COMPACT_ATOMS: atom_id res chain seq x y z
N MET A 1 9.63 18.09 8.40
CA MET A 1 8.81 19.09 7.67
C MET A 1 7.54 18.39 7.24
N GLN A 2 6.37 18.86 7.65
CA GLN A 2 5.08 18.31 7.25
C GLN A 2 4.77 18.65 5.77
N ALA A 3 3.84 17.93 5.15
CA ALA A 3 3.49 18.13 3.73
C ALA A 3 3.11 19.59 3.42
N ASN A 4 2.26 20.19 4.27
CA ASN A 4 1.82 21.58 4.08
C ASN A 4 2.97 22.60 4.17
N GLU A 5 3.91 22.43 5.09
CA GLU A 5 5.09 23.32 5.20
C GLU A 5 5.97 23.21 3.94
N LEU A 6 6.14 21.98 3.44
CA LEU A 6 6.90 21.73 2.21
C LEU A 6 6.25 22.41 1.01
N ILE A 7 4.93 22.23 0.84
CA ILE A 7 4.16 22.82 -0.26
C ILE A 7 4.21 24.35 -0.20
N GLN A 8 4.04 24.96 0.98
CA GLN A 8 4.11 26.41 1.16
C GLN A 8 5.48 26.99 0.77
N SER A 9 6.57 26.22 0.99
CA SER A 9 7.92 26.66 0.65
C SER A 9 8.21 26.65 -0.86
N TYR A 10 7.42 25.92 -1.67
CA TYR A 10 7.70 25.68 -3.08
C TYR A 10 6.49 25.82 -4.00
N THR A 11 5.63 26.82 -3.74
CA THR A 11 4.37 27.06 -4.49
C THR A 11 4.58 27.31 -5.99
N HIS A 12 5.77 27.75 -6.40
CA HIS A 12 6.14 27.99 -7.79
C HIS A 12 6.49 26.72 -8.58
N LYS A 13 6.76 25.61 -7.89
CA LYS A 13 7.12 24.35 -8.55
C LYS A 13 5.89 23.63 -9.11
N GLN A 14 6.10 22.84 -10.18
CA GLN A 14 5.07 21.96 -10.76
C GLN A 14 4.90 20.68 -9.94
N LEU A 15 5.98 20.19 -9.37
CA LEU A 15 6.00 19.00 -8.51
C LEU A 15 7.03 19.17 -7.38
N ILE A 16 6.82 18.41 -6.33
CA ILE A 16 7.78 18.24 -5.23
C ILE A 16 7.84 16.75 -4.92
N THR A 17 9.04 16.21 -4.74
CA THR A 17 9.22 14.83 -4.33
C THR A 17 9.84 14.74 -2.95
N LYS A 18 9.47 13.71 -2.19
CA LYS A 18 10.01 13.46 -0.86
C LYS A 18 10.03 11.97 -0.56
N THR A 19 11.20 11.46 -0.19
CA THR A 19 11.31 10.12 0.38
C THR A 19 10.89 10.15 1.85
N ILE A 20 9.99 9.26 2.23
CA ILE A 20 9.42 9.16 3.58
C ILE A 20 9.68 7.76 4.14
N HIS A 21 10.16 7.73 5.39
CA HIS A 21 10.40 6.50 6.15
C HIS A 21 9.43 6.46 7.33
N MET A 22 8.63 5.40 7.42
CA MET A 22 7.66 5.19 8.49
C MET A 22 7.94 3.86 9.19
N PRO A 23 8.30 3.84 10.47
CA PRO A 23 8.44 2.59 11.21
C PRO A 23 7.07 1.90 11.36
N ALA A 24 7.09 0.58 11.51
CA ALA A 24 5.87 -0.22 11.69
C ALA A 24 5.00 0.30 12.83
N GLY A 25 3.73 0.56 12.54
CA GLY A 25 2.75 1.10 13.48
C GLY A 25 2.73 2.63 13.58
N TYR A 26 3.61 3.33 12.86
CA TYR A 26 3.55 4.78 12.77
C TYR A 26 2.24 5.21 12.09
N VAL A 27 1.63 6.24 12.62
CA VAL A 27 0.38 6.82 12.15
C VAL A 27 0.64 8.26 11.74
N ASP A 28 0.45 8.54 10.47
CA ASP A 28 0.30 9.89 9.95
C ASP A 28 -1.19 10.18 9.90
N ASP A 29 -1.69 10.93 10.90
CA ASP A 29 -3.12 11.05 11.17
C ASP A 29 -3.85 11.89 10.11
N PHE A 30 -5.18 11.97 10.20
CA PHE A 30 -5.99 12.65 9.21
C PHE A 30 -5.51 14.08 8.97
N HIS A 31 -5.15 14.34 7.72
CA HIS A 31 -4.73 15.65 7.23
C HIS A 31 -5.16 15.84 5.77
N SER A 32 -5.04 17.02 5.26
CA SER A 32 -5.21 17.36 3.84
C SER A 32 -4.20 18.42 3.44
N HIS A 33 -3.93 18.53 2.17
CA HIS A 33 -3.06 19.55 1.59
C HIS A 33 -3.60 20.01 0.22
N PRO A 34 -3.25 21.22 -0.24
CA PRO A 34 -3.83 21.80 -1.46
C PRO A 34 -3.30 21.17 -2.75
N TRP A 35 -2.30 20.31 -2.71
CA TRP A 35 -1.73 19.64 -3.87
C TRP A 35 -2.22 18.19 -3.98
N HIS A 36 -2.27 17.65 -5.21
CA HIS A 36 -2.45 16.23 -5.41
C HIS A 36 -1.24 15.46 -4.86
N GLN A 37 -1.42 14.20 -4.47
CA GLN A 37 -0.32 13.37 -3.99
C GLN A 37 -0.35 12.00 -4.67
N ILE A 38 0.83 11.53 -5.07
CA ILE A 38 1.06 10.12 -5.35
C ILE A 38 1.89 9.54 -4.21
N VAL A 39 1.41 8.46 -3.64
CA VAL A 39 2.13 7.64 -2.67
C VAL A 39 2.63 6.40 -3.40
N PHE A 40 3.93 6.27 -3.52
CA PHE A 40 4.58 5.15 -4.20
C PHE A 40 5.53 4.43 -3.23
N PRO A 41 5.05 3.39 -2.50
CA PRO A 41 5.91 2.57 -1.66
C PRO A 41 6.90 1.78 -2.51
N PHE A 42 8.16 1.74 -2.09
CA PHE A 42 9.17 0.86 -2.66
C PHE A 42 9.66 -0.18 -1.66
N LYS A 43 9.22 -0.06 -0.40
CA LYS A 43 9.45 -1.07 0.64
C LYS A 43 8.32 -1.07 1.65
N GLY A 44 7.92 -2.25 2.09
CA GLY A 44 6.92 -2.41 3.13
C GLY A 44 5.47 -2.27 2.63
N LEU A 45 4.57 -2.03 3.57
CA LEU A 45 3.14 -1.97 3.36
C LEU A 45 2.55 -0.75 4.04
N LEU A 46 1.87 0.08 3.28
CA LEU A 46 1.14 1.22 3.79
C LEU A 46 -0.36 0.94 3.74
N GLN A 47 -1.10 1.34 4.76
CA GLN A 47 -2.56 1.41 4.72
C GLN A 47 -2.98 2.87 4.75
N SER A 48 -3.76 3.29 3.76
CA SER A 48 -4.31 4.63 3.68
C SER A 48 -5.82 4.61 3.85
N SER A 49 -6.37 5.57 4.60
CA SER A 49 -7.82 5.76 4.80
C SER A 49 -8.24 7.06 4.15
N ILE A 50 -9.18 6.98 3.19
CA ILE A 50 -9.63 8.10 2.36
C ILE A 50 -11.13 7.95 2.09
N GLY A 51 -11.92 8.99 2.33
CA GLY A 51 -13.37 8.98 2.04
C GLY A 51 -14.12 7.81 2.72
N GLY A 52 -13.71 7.40 3.93
CA GLY A 52 -14.28 6.27 4.66
C GLY A 52 -13.86 4.90 4.15
N LYS A 53 -13.05 4.81 3.09
CA LYS A 53 -12.44 3.56 2.61
C LYS A 53 -11.02 3.43 3.13
N SER A 54 -10.56 2.20 3.33
CA SER A 54 -9.17 1.91 3.64
C SER A 54 -8.56 1.02 2.56
N ILE A 55 -7.39 1.40 2.09
CA ILE A 55 -6.69 0.81 0.95
C ILE A 55 -5.30 0.37 1.42
N ILE A 56 -4.90 -0.85 1.10
CA ILE A 56 -3.51 -1.31 1.28
C ILE A 56 -2.72 -0.98 0.01
N VAL A 57 -1.60 -0.29 0.20
CA VAL A 57 -0.69 0.09 -0.89
C VAL A 57 0.63 -0.66 -0.69
N PRO A 58 0.85 -1.78 -1.40
CA PRO A 58 2.13 -2.47 -1.42
C PRO A 58 3.15 -1.78 -2.35
N HIS A 59 4.40 -2.23 -2.31
CA HIS A 59 5.49 -1.63 -3.10
C HIS A 59 5.36 -1.77 -4.64
N ASN A 60 4.42 -2.56 -5.13
CA ASN A 60 4.11 -2.67 -6.57
C ASN A 60 2.81 -1.94 -6.96
N ALA A 61 2.28 -1.13 -6.06
CA ALA A 61 1.13 -0.28 -6.31
C ALA A 61 1.45 1.17 -5.96
N MET A 62 0.67 2.07 -6.49
CA MET A 62 0.66 3.47 -6.09
C MET A 62 -0.75 3.88 -5.70
N LEU A 63 -0.83 4.93 -4.89
CA LEU A 63 -2.08 5.56 -4.50
C LEU A 63 -2.04 7.03 -4.93
N TYR A 64 -2.97 7.41 -5.79
CA TYR A 64 -3.23 8.81 -6.13
C TYR A 64 -4.29 9.37 -5.18
N ILE A 65 -4.01 10.54 -4.63
CA ILE A 65 -4.87 11.29 -3.70
C ILE A 65 -5.13 12.68 -4.31
N PRO A 66 -6.39 13.04 -4.60
CA PRO A 66 -6.72 14.37 -5.08
C PRO A 66 -6.38 15.48 -4.07
N ALA A 67 -6.12 16.68 -4.57
CA ALA A 67 -5.91 17.88 -3.75
C ALA A 67 -7.07 18.08 -2.76
N ASN A 68 -6.78 18.61 -1.58
CA ASN A 68 -7.75 18.89 -0.50
C ASN A 68 -8.52 17.67 0.03
N THR A 69 -8.10 16.45 -0.33
CA THR A 69 -8.73 15.23 0.14
C THR A 69 -8.16 14.81 1.49
N SER A 70 -9.04 14.72 2.49
CA SER A 70 -8.64 14.24 3.83
C SER A 70 -8.25 12.77 3.80
N HIS A 71 -7.05 12.48 4.27
CA HIS A 71 -6.50 11.14 4.27
C HIS A 71 -5.60 10.90 5.49
N LYS A 72 -5.41 9.62 5.81
CA LYS A 72 -4.60 9.11 6.91
C LYS A 72 -3.78 7.93 6.42
N SER A 73 -2.55 7.82 6.85
CA SER A 73 -1.68 6.69 6.51
C SER A 73 -1.14 5.98 7.75
N VAL A 74 -1.10 4.66 7.69
CA VAL A 74 -0.54 3.82 8.76
C VAL A 74 0.48 2.85 8.15
N ALA A 75 1.69 2.84 8.67
CA ALA A 75 2.69 1.87 8.26
C ALA A 75 2.37 0.49 8.88
N VAL A 76 1.86 -0.43 8.08
CA VAL A 76 1.58 -1.81 8.52
C VAL A 76 2.88 -2.51 8.91
N THR A 77 3.93 -2.26 8.17
CA THR A 77 5.31 -2.74 8.39
C THR A 77 6.26 -1.55 8.32
N ASN A 78 7.57 -1.74 8.50
CA ASN A 78 8.55 -0.69 8.18
C ASN A 78 8.40 -0.36 6.70
N THR A 79 8.01 0.87 6.39
CA THR A 79 7.64 1.30 5.05
C THR A 79 8.50 2.46 4.60
N GLU A 80 8.96 2.39 3.36
CA GLU A 80 9.67 3.48 2.69
C GLU A 80 8.93 3.77 1.38
N PHE A 81 8.62 5.03 1.13
CA PHE A 81 7.87 5.43 -0.06
C PHE A 81 8.29 6.81 -0.58
N LEU A 82 8.10 7.01 -1.87
CA LEU A 82 8.19 8.31 -2.49
C LEU A 82 6.81 8.98 -2.46
N ALA A 83 6.73 10.13 -1.84
CA ALA A 83 5.61 11.04 -1.96
C ALA A 83 5.92 12.02 -3.10
N VAL A 84 5.03 12.08 -4.11
CA VAL A 84 5.09 13.03 -5.21
C VAL A 84 3.90 13.97 -5.06
N TYR A 85 4.16 15.23 -4.76
CA TYR A 85 3.14 16.26 -4.68
C TYR A 85 3.07 17.02 -6.01
N LEU A 86 1.87 17.17 -6.55
CA LEU A 86 1.60 17.74 -7.86
C LEU A 86 0.76 19.00 -7.72
N ASN A 87 1.27 20.11 -8.22
CA ASN A 87 0.62 21.41 -8.12
C ASN A 87 -0.66 21.47 -8.99
N PRO A 88 -1.85 21.65 -8.42
CA PRO A 88 -3.09 21.69 -9.18
C PRO A 88 -3.21 22.91 -10.12
N ASP A 89 -2.49 23.99 -9.84
CA ASP A 89 -2.52 25.19 -10.69
C ASP A 89 -1.82 24.99 -12.03
N VAL A 90 -0.93 24.01 -12.10
CA VAL A 90 -0.18 23.63 -13.32
C VAL A 90 -0.89 22.49 -14.07
N TRP A 91 -1.89 21.86 -13.45
CA TRP A 91 -2.44 20.57 -13.88
C TRP A 91 -3.93 20.58 -14.12
N VAL A 92 -4.27 20.23 -15.34
CA VAL A 92 -5.64 19.94 -15.75
C VAL A 92 -6.01 18.53 -15.30
N GLU A 93 -7.05 18.44 -14.47
CA GLU A 93 -7.77 17.24 -14.02
C GLU A 93 -7.08 15.87 -14.12
N TYR A 94 -6.50 15.46 -13.01
CA TYR A 94 -6.37 14.04 -12.66
C TYR A 94 -7.75 13.45 -12.31
N ALA A 95 -7.83 12.20 -11.90
CA ALA A 95 -9.07 11.65 -11.39
C ALA A 95 -9.63 12.49 -10.23
N SER A 96 -10.94 12.66 -10.17
CA SER A 96 -11.63 13.39 -9.10
C SER A 96 -11.67 12.62 -7.78
N GLU A 97 -11.40 11.30 -7.83
CA GLU A 97 -11.39 10.40 -6.67
C GLU A 97 -10.02 9.79 -6.47
N ALA A 98 -9.74 9.42 -5.21
CA ALA A 98 -8.53 8.67 -4.87
C ALA A 98 -8.52 7.31 -5.58
N LYS A 99 -7.37 6.95 -6.15
CA LYS A 99 -7.24 5.75 -6.97
C LYS A 99 -5.96 4.99 -6.63
N SER A 100 -6.11 3.73 -6.25
CA SER A 100 -5.00 2.81 -6.17
C SER A 100 -4.87 2.03 -7.48
N CYS A 101 -3.66 1.88 -7.99
CA CYS A 101 -3.41 1.09 -9.20
C CYS A 101 -2.04 0.40 -9.14
N LEU A 102 -1.90 -0.68 -9.91
CA LEU A 102 -0.62 -1.37 -10.06
C LEU A 102 0.36 -0.48 -10.82
N VAL A 103 1.59 -0.47 -10.35
CA VAL A 103 2.70 0.23 -11.01
C VAL A 103 3.29 -0.69 -12.06
N THR A 104 3.13 -0.31 -13.34
CA THR A 104 3.82 -0.97 -14.45
C THR A 104 5.29 -0.55 -14.46
N PRO A 105 6.19 -1.32 -15.14
CA PRO A 105 7.58 -0.90 -15.32
C PRO A 105 7.69 0.51 -15.94
N PHE A 106 6.79 0.85 -16.86
CA PHE A 106 6.74 2.18 -17.49
C PHE A 106 6.38 3.28 -16.48
N ILE A 107 5.29 3.11 -15.70
CA ILE A 107 4.88 4.06 -14.65
C ILE A 107 6.02 4.26 -13.64
N LYS A 108 6.68 3.18 -13.25
CA LYS A 108 7.81 3.25 -12.33
C LYS A 108 8.93 4.12 -12.89
N GLN A 109 9.40 3.83 -14.10
CA GLN A 109 10.49 4.60 -14.73
C GLN A 109 10.09 6.07 -14.88
N LEU A 110 8.84 6.34 -15.19
CA LEU A 110 8.31 7.70 -15.30
C LEU A 110 8.35 8.45 -13.95
N ILE A 111 7.95 7.80 -12.85
CA ILE A 111 8.01 8.39 -11.49
C ILE A 111 9.47 8.64 -11.08
N LEU A 112 10.38 7.71 -11.36
CA LEU A 112 11.81 7.88 -11.07
C LEU A 112 12.43 9.00 -11.90
N LEU A 113 12.10 9.09 -13.18
CA LEU A 113 12.56 10.16 -14.05
C LEU A 113 12.07 11.54 -13.58
N LEU A 114 10.83 11.62 -13.11
CA LEU A 114 10.30 12.85 -12.49
C LEU A 114 11.06 13.23 -11.22
N PHE A 115 11.40 12.25 -10.39
CA PHE A 115 12.22 12.46 -9.19
C PHE A 115 13.62 12.97 -9.55
N GLU A 116 14.31 12.34 -10.51
CA GLU A 116 15.63 12.74 -10.97
C GLU A 116 15.63 14.15 -11.60
N ASN A 117 14.61 14.46 -12.42
CA ASN A 117 14.47 15.77 -13.06
C ASN A 117 14.19 16.89 -12.05
N GLU A 118 13.40 16.62 -11.00
CA GLU A 118 13.17 17.57 -9.92
C GLU A 118 14.44 17.86 -9.15
N MET A 119 15.24 16.83 -8.88
CA MET A 119 16.53 16.95 -8.20
C MET A 119 17.61 17.67 -9.05
N SER A 120 17.61 17.46 -10.36
CA SER A 120 18.61 18.04 -11.29
C SER A 120 18.23 19.42 -11.84
N GLN A 121 17.08 19.98 -11.46
CA GLN A 121 16.57 21.27 -11.92
C GLN A 121 16.48 21.39 -13.46
N GLN A 122 16.04 20.33 -14.13
CA GLN A 122 15.84 20.34 -15.58
C GLN A 122 14.67 21.25 -16.01
N SER A 123 14.53 21.46 -17.33
CA SER A 123 13.59 22.42 -17.86
C SER A 123 12.14 22.11 -17.47
N GLU A 124 11.38 23.11 -17.08
CA GLU A 124 9.96 23.00 -16.71
C GLU A 124 9.08 22.37 -17.80
N SER A 125 9.41 22.58 -19.08
CA SER A 125 8.68 21.98 -20.19
C SER A 125 8.83 20.47 -20.25
N SER A 126 10.01 19.93 -19.94
CA SER A 126 10.25 18.47 -19.87
C SER A 126 9.44 17.84 -18.76
N ILE A 127 9.42 18.46 -17.60
CA ILE A 127 8.60 18.00 -16.44
C ILE A 127 7.13 18.00 -16.83
N THR A 128 6.64 19.05 -17.49
CA THR A 128 5.24 19.14 -17.95
C THR A 128 4.84 17.96 -18.83
N HIS A 129 5.66 17.61 -19.82
CA HIS A 129 5.36 16.48 -20.71
C HIS A 129 5.32 15.13 -19.96
N LEU A 130 6.29 14.88 -19.07
CA LEU A 130 6.31 13.65 -18.28
C LEU A 130 5.10 13.51 -17.36
N LEU A 131 4.70 14.62 -16.76
CA LEU A 131 3.52 14.67 -15.92
C LEU A 131 2.24 14.39 -16.73
N LEU A 132 2.05 14.95 -17.94
CA LEU A 132 0.91 14.64 -18.82
C LEU A 132 0.83 13.14 -19.11
N VAL A 133 1.95 12.52 -19.42
CA VAL A 133 2.01 11.06 -19.63
C VAL A 133 1.64 10.32 -18.34
N LEU A 134 2.14 10.75 -17.17
CA LEU A 134 1.79 10.12 -15.91
C LEU A 134 0.29 10.21 -15.59
N ARG A 135 -0.33 11.37 -15.85
CA ARG A 135 -1.77 11.58 -15.72
C ARG A 135 -2.54 10.55 -16.57
N ASP A 136 -2.21 10.46 -17.84
CA ASP A 136 -2.89 9.53 -18.74
C ASP A 136 -2.75 8.08 -18.27
N GLN A 137 -1.58 7.69 -17.77
CA GLN A 137 -1.37 6.36 -17.20
C GLN A 137 -2.20 6.11 -15.93
N ILE A 138 -2.34 7.11 -15.05
CA ILE A 138 -3.18 7.01 -13.84
C ILE A 138 -4.66 6.87 -14.23
N VAL A 139 -5.13 7.68 -15.18
CA VAL A 139 -6.53 7.66 -15.64
C VAL A 139 -6.87 6.31 -16.27
N MET A 140 -5.99 5.77 -17.13
CA MET A 140 -6.19 4.51 -17.85
C MET A 140 -5.97 3.27 -16.99
N ALA A 141 -5.23 3.37 -15.88
CA ALA A 141 -4.93 2.22 -15.03
C ALA A 141 -6.19 1.63 -14.40
N ASN A 142 -6.25 0.30 -14.33
CA ASN A 142 -7.30 -0.36 -13.55
C ASN A 142 -7.09 -0.14 -12.05
N SER A 143 -8.18 0.09 -11.32
CA SER A 143 -8.13 0.16 -9.87
C SER A 143 -7.63 -1.15 -9.26
N TYR A 144 -6.82 -1.03 -8.22
CA TYR A 144 -6.22 -2.16 -7.52
C TYR A 144 -6.48 -2.02 -6.03
N ASP A 145 -7.50 -2.71 -5.56
CA ASP A 145 -7.94 -2.64 -4.17
C ASP A 145 -7.60 -3.94 -3.44
N ILE A 146 -6.70 -3.85 -2.47
CA ILE A 146 -6.47 -4.93 -1.50
C ILE A 146 -7.38 -4.66 -0.29
N PRO A 147 -8.15 -5.66 0.17
CA PRO A 147 -9.06 -5.49 1.30
C PRO A 147 -8.36 -4.99 2.56
N LEU A 148 -9.04 -4.13 3.29
CA LEU A 148 -8.62 -3.64 4.60
C LEU A 148 -8.19 -4.78 5.54
N LEU A 149 -7.07 -4.58 6.23
CA LEU A 149 -6.53 -5.57 7.20
C LEU A 149 -6.49 -5.05 8.63
N LEU A 150 -6.25 -3.74 8.83
CA LEU A 150 -6.08 -3.18 10.17
C LEU A 150 -7.43 -2.94 10.83
N PRO A 151 -7.75 -3.65 11.91
CA PRO A 151 -9.00 -3.49 12.62
C PRO A 151 -8.98 -2.27 13.56
N THR A 152 -10.17 -1.71 13.79
CA THR A 152 -10.41 -0.69 14.82
C THR A 152 -10.87 -1.32 16.14
N ASP A 153 -11.53 -2.47 16.10
CA ASP A 153 -11.93 -3.22 17.30
C ASP A 153 -10.69 -3.75 18.04
N LYS A 154 -10.57 -3.44 19.32
CA LYS A 154 -9.42 -3.80 20.15
C LYS A 154 -9.11 -5.31 20.17
N ARG A 155 -10.11 -6.16 20.08
CA ARG A 155 -9.98 -7.63 20.08
C ARG A 155 -9.38 -8.11 18.77
N LEU A 156 -9.90 -7.64 17.64
CA LEU A 156 -9.34 -7.94 16.33
C LEU A 156 -7.93 -7.35 16.17
N LEU A 157 -7.67 -6.17 16.73
CA LEU A 157 -6.34 -5.56 16.73
C LEU A 157 -5.32 -6.42 17.51
N ALA A 158 -5.72 -7.00 18.64
CA ALA A 158 -4.88 -7.92 19.40
C ALA A 158 -4.56 -9.19 18.58
N ILE A 159 -5.55 -9.74 17.89
CA ILE A 159 -5.37 -10.90 16.99
C ILE A 159 -4.45 -10.52 15.82
N PHE A 160 -4.67 -9.37 15.19
CA PHE A 160 -3.84 -8.88 14.09
C PHE A 160 -2.36 -8.76 14.50
N LYS A 161 -2.08 -8.19 15.68
CA LYS A 161 -0.72 -8.06 16.21
C LYS A 161 -0.04 -9.43 16.40
N GLN A 162 -0.78 -10.43 16.89
CA GLN A 162 -0.24 -11.79 17.04
C GLN A 162 0.00 -12.45 15.67
N LEU A 163 -0.95 -12.36 14.73
CA LEU A 163 -0.80 -12.91 13.38
C LEU A 163 0.34 -12.25 12.60
N LYS A 164 0.61 -10.96 12.86
CA LYS A 164 1.77 -10.27 12.26
C LYS A 164 3.11 -10.83 12.76
N GLN A 165 3.18 -11.24 14.02
CA GLN A 165 4.41 -11.83 14.60
C GLN A 165 4.55 -13.30 14.24
N GLN A 166 3.46 -14.04 14.21
CA GLN A 166 3.39 -15.49 13.95
C GLN A 166 2.23 -15.77 12.98
N PRO A 167 2.46 -15.65 11.67
CA PRO A 167 1.40 -15.82 10.66
C PRO A 167 0.86 -17.25 10.59
N ASP A 168 1.66 -18.23 10.97
CA ASP A 168 1.32 -19.67 10.98
C ASP A 168 0.35 -20.10 12.10
N LEU A 169 0.05 -19.22 13.07
CA LEU A 169 -0.87 -19.54 14.16
C LEU A 169 -2.20 -20.09 13.62
N SER A 170 -2.47 -21.37 13.93
CA SER A 170 -3.61 -22.13 13.41
C SER A 170 -4.80 -22.18 14.35
N PHE A 171 -4.87 -21.29 15.36
CA PHE A 171 -5.99 -21.25 16.31
C PHE A 171 -7.35 -21.17 15.60
N THR A 172 -8.26 -21.96 16.10
CA THR A 172 -9.68 -21.93 15.71
C THR A 172 -10.32 -20.60 16.14
N LEU A 173 -11.47 -20.26 15.59
CA LEU A 173 -12.22 -19.08 16.00
C LEU A 173 -12.55 -19.12 17.52
N LYS A 174 -12.85 -20.32 18.04
CA LYS A 174 -13.13 -20.56 19.47
C LYS A 174 -11.91 -20.22 20.35
N GLU A 175 -10.73 -20.67 19.96
CA GLU A 175 -9.50 -20.38 20.68
C GLU A 175 -9.13 -18.90 20.64
N TRP A 176 -9.29 -18.26 19.47
CA TRP A 176 -9.10 -16.82 19.35
C TRP A 176 -10.09 -16.04 20.22
N ALA A 177 -11.38 -16.44 20.22
CA ALA A 177 -12.39 -15.81 21.05
C ALA A 177 -12.02 -15.88 22.54
N LYS A 178 -11.58 -17.06 23.01
CA LYS A 178 -11.11 -17.24 24.39
C LYS A 178 -9.92 -16.31 24.72
N LYS A 179 -8.94 -16.22 23.82
CA LYS A 179 -7.74 -15.39 24.02
C LYS A 179 -8.06 -13.90 24.17
N VAL A 180 -9.07 -13.39 23.47
CA VAL A 180 -9.42 -11.97 23.49
C VAL A 180 -10.65 -11.65 24.37
N GLY A 181 -11.12 -12.61 25.18
CA GLY A 181 -12.23 -12.41 26.09
C GLY A 181 -13.57 -12.17 25.38
N ALA A 182 -13.84 -12.89 24.28
CA ALA A 182 -15.04 -12.74 23.47
C ALA A 182 -15.70 -14.09 23.18
N SER A 183 -16.94 -14.07 22.66
CA SER A 183 -17.55 -15.25 22.05
C SER A 183 -17.21 -15.33 20.56
N GLU A 184 -17.27 -16.53 19.97
CA GLU A 184 -17.11 -16.75 18.54
C GLU A 184 -18.08 -15.90 17.72
N ARG A 185 -19.35 -15.82 18.19
CA ARG A 185 -20.38 -14.98 17.58
C ARG A 185 -19.99 -13.49 17.57
N THR A 186 -19.40 -13.02 18.66
CA THR A 186 -18.92 -11.63 18.76
C THR A 186 -17.81 -11.36 17.77
N LEU A 187 -16.78 -12.21 17.70
CA LEU A 187 -15.67 -12.04 16.75
C LEU A 187 -16.15 -12.09 15.30
N SER A 188 -17.01 -13.05 14.96
CA SER A 188 -17.57 -13.17 13.61
C SER A 188 -18.36 -11.92 13.23
N ARG A 189 -19.20 -11.40 14.13
CA ARG A 189 -20.01 -10.20 13.88
C ARG A 189 -19.15 -8.95 13.72
N VAL A 190 -18.14 -8.76 14.54
CA VAL A 190 -17.26 -7.60 14.47
C VAL A 190 -16.43 -7.65 13.19
N CYS A 191 -15.88 -8.81 12.85
CA CYS A 191 -15.13 -9.00 11.62
C CYS A 191 -16.00 -8.72 10.37
N ALA A 192 -17.23 -9.24 10.34
CA ALA A 192 -18.16 -8.97 9.24
C ALA A 192 -18.54 -7.48 9.16
N LYS A 193 -18.69 -6.80 10.31
CA LYS A 193 -19.01 -5.37 10.36
C LYS A 193 -17.87 -4.51 9.85
N GLU A 194 -16.60 -4.80 10.24
CA GLU A 194 -15.45 -3.98 9.88
C GLU A 194 -14.96 -4.25 8.46
N PHE A 195 -15.00 -5.50 8.02
CA PHE A 195 -14.33 -5.93 6.80
C PHE A 195 -15.27 -6.47 5.71
N SER A 196 -16.57 -6.58 5.99
CA SER A 196 -17.55 -7.23 5.09
C SER A 196 -17.16 -8.65 4.68
N GLN A 197 -16.41 -9.36 5.53
CA GLN A 197 -15.90 -10.72 5.27
C GLN A 197 -15.88 -11.59 6.53
N SER A 198 -15.74 -12.90 6.35
CA SER A 198 -15.60 -13.83 7.47
C SER A 198 -14.25 -13.68 8.17
N PHE A 199 -14.18 -14.05 9.45
CA PHE A 199 -12.94 -14.10 10.22
C PHE A 199 -11.86 -14.97 9.55
N SER A 200 -12.24 -16.09 8.97
CA SER A 200 -11.31 -16.99 8.27
C SER A 200 -10.70 -16.32 7.04
N LEU A 201 -11.54 -15.63 6.24
CA LEU A 201 -11.05 -14.92 5.05
C LEU A 201 -10.17 -13.72 5.43
N TRP A 202 -10.56 -12.96 6.45
CA TRP A 202 -9.73 -11.86 6.96
C TRP A 202 -8.35 -12.36 7.41
N ARG A 203 -8.30 -13.45 8.20
CA ARG A 203 -7.04 -14.07 8.61
C ARG A 203 -6.19 -14.54 7.43
N GLN A 204 -6.83 -15.16 6.43
CA GLN A 204 -6.14 -15.55 5.20
C GLN A 204 -5.55 -14.34 4.47
N ASN A 205 -6.31 -13.26 4.33
CA ASN A 205 -5.85 -12.04 3.68
C ASN A 205 -4.66 -11.40 4.41
N ILE A 206 -4.65 -11.41 5.76
CA ILE A 206 -3.48 -10.98 6.54
C ILE A 206 -2.24 -11.77 6.14
N ARG A 207 -2.31 -13.11 6.12
CA ARG A 207 -1.18 -13.96 5.72
C ARG A 207 -0.69 -13.65 4.32
N LEU A 208 -1.61 -13.49 3.37
CA LEU A 208 -1.29 -13.18 1.98
C LEU A 208 -0.62 -11.81 1.84
N VAL A 209 -1.10 -10.79 2.54
CA VAL A 209 -0.49 -9.46 2.51
C VAL A 209 0.89 -9.46 3.18
N LEU A 210 1.06 -10.17 4.31
CA LEU A 210 2.37 -10.32 4.94
C LEU A 210 3.36 -11.08 4.05
N SER A 211 2.88 -12.00 3.19
CA SER A 211 3.74 -12.72 2.25
C SER A 211 4.42 -11.81 1.24
N LEU A 212 3.86 -10.62 0.94
CA LEU A 212 4.43 -9.69 -0.02
C LEU A 212 5.86 -9.28 0.38
N GLN A 213 6.12 -9.08 1.68
CA GLN A 213 7.46 -8.79 2.18
C GLN A 213 8.41 -10.00 2.10
N LEU A 214 7.89 -11.20 2.36
CA LEU A 214 8.68 -12.42 2.28
C LEU A 214 9.07 -12.72 0.83
N LEU A 215 8.26 -12.31 -0.15
CA LEU A 215 8.55 -12.46 -1.57
C LEU A 215 9.74 -11.59 -2.03
N ASP A 216 10.10 -10.53 -1.32
CA ASP A 216 11.29 -9.73 -1.60
C ASP A 216 12.61 -10.45 -1.20
N SER A 217 12.50 -11.53 -0.45
CA SER A 217 13.64 -12.33 -0.04
C SER A 217 13.98 -13.42 -1.09
N LYS A 218 15.17 -14.04 -0.93
CA LYS A 218 15.60 -15.18 -1.77
C LYS A 218 14.97 -16.52 -1.37
N ARG A 219 14.04 -16.54 -0.42
CA ARG A 219 13.40 -17.77 0.09
C ARG A 219 12.55 -18.44 -0.98
N SER A 220 12.42 -19.77 -0.93
CA SER A 220 11.56 -20.50 -1.86
C SER A 220 10.07 -20.17 -1.62
N ILE A 221 9.23 -20.34 -2.64
CA ILE A 221 7.78 -20.18 -2.50
C ILE A 221 7.23 -21.19 -1.49
N GLN A 222 7.82 -22.38 -1.43
CA GLN A 222 7.46 -23.43 -0.48
C GLN A 222 7.76 -23.01 0.97
N ASP A 223 8.95 -22.46 1.23
CA ASP A 223 9.31 -21.98 2.58
C ASP A 223 8.40 -20.86 3.05
N ILE A 224 8.06 -19.93 2.14
CA ILE A 224 7.12 -18.86 2.44
C ILE A 224 5.73 -19.41 2.75
N ALA A 225 5.25 -20.38 1.97
CA ALA A 225 3.95 -21.02 2.23
C ALA A 225 3.90 -21.67 3.60
N LEU A 226 4.96 -22.42 3.98
CA LEU A 226 5.07 -23.07 5.29
C LEU A 226 5.10 -22.07 6.43
N GLU A 227 5.91 -21.01 6.32
CA GLU A 227 5.99 -19.93 7.32
C GLU A 227 4.66 -19.22 7.54
N LEU A 228 3.84 -19.12 6.50
CA LEU A 228 2.50 -18.54 6.58
C LEU A 228 1.43 -19.54 7.08
N GLY A 229 1.83 -20.79 7.39
CA GLY A 229 0.94 -21.83 7.87
C GLY A 229 0.02 -22.44 6.80
N TYR A 230 0.47 -22.43 5.53
CA TYR A 230 -0.19 -23.21 4.47
C TYR A 230 0.31 -24.66 4.48
N THR A 231 -0.59 -25.60 4.19
CA THR A 231 -0.26 -27.03 4.13
C THR A 231 0.54 -27.40 2.86
N SER A 232 0.52 -26.55 1.84
CA SER A 232 1.28 -26.73 0.61
C SER A 232 1.49 -25.39 -0.10
N ASP A 233 2.53 -25.35 -0.95
CA ASP A 233 2.79 -24.21 -1.84
C ASP A 233 1.63 -23.99 -2.84
N SER A 234 1.02 -25.07 -3.33
CA SER A 234 -0.13 -25.01 -4.23
C SER A 234 -1.33 -24.30 -3.60
N ALA A 235 -1.62 -24.56 -2.32
CA ALA A 235 -2.68 -23.88 -1.59
C ALA A 235 -2.38 -22.39 -1.41
N TYR A 236 -1.15 -22.04 -1.11
CA TYR A 236 -0.69 -20.65 -1.04
C TYR A 236 -0.77 -19.96 -2.39
N ILE A 237 -0.23 -20.56 -3.46
CA ILE A 237 -0.25 -20.02 -4.83
C ILE A 237 -1.69 -19.75 -5.28
N TYR A 238 -2.60 -20.68 -5.03
CA TYR A 238 -4.01 -20.52 -5.38
C TYR A 238 -4.65 -19.33 -4.62
N ALA A 239 -4.46 -19.26 -3.31
CA ALA A 239 -5.00 -18.19 -2.48
C ALA A 239 -4.42 -16.82 -2.88
N PHE A 240 -3.11 -16.77 -3.13
CA PHE A 240 -2.40 -15.58 -3.57
C PHE A 240 -2.92 -15.09 -4.94
N LYS A 241 -3.03 -16.00 -5.91
CA LYS A 241 -3.56 -15.65 -7.25
C LYS A 241 -4.99 -15.13 -7.17
N LYS A 242 -5.82 -15.69 -6.29
CA LYS A 242 -7.19 -15.22 -6.08
C LYS A 242 -7.26 -13.80 -5.53
N LEU A 243 -6.33 -13.41 -4.63
CA LEU A 243 -6.32 -12.07 -4.03
C LEU A 243 -5.63 -11.04 -4.91
N PHE A 244 -4.49 -11.40 -5.53
CA PHE A 244 -3.61 -10.46 -6.24
C PHE A 244 -3.68 -10.56 -7.77
N ASN A 245 -4.52 -11.41 -8.32
CA ASN A 245 -4.67 -11.68 -9.77
C ASN A 245 -3.37 -12.13 -10.48
N GLN A 246 -2.35 -12.55 -9.74
CA GLN A 246 -1.07 -13.03 -10.25
C GLN A 246 -0.45 -14.05 -9.30
N THR A 247 0.50 -14.84 -9.80
CA THR A 247 1.21 -15.83 -8.97
C THR A 247 2.28 -15.16 -8.08
N PRO A 248 2.66 -15.77 -6.92
CA PRO A 248 3.74 -15.25 -6.08
C PRO A 248 5.07 -15.11 -6.84
N SER A 249 5.40 -16.04 -7.72
CA SER A 249 6.63 -16.00 -8.52
C SER A 249 6.63 -14.84 -9.53
N LYS A 250 5.47 -14.55 -10.15
CA LYS A 250 5.33 -13.38 -11.02
C LYS A 250 5.46 -12.09 -10.21
N TYR A 251 4.76 -12.00 -9.08
CA TYR A 251 4.85 -10.86 -8.17
C TYR A 251 6.30 -10.58 -7.77
N ARG A 252 7.05 -11.62 -7.34
CA ARG A 252 8.47 -11.50 -6.97
C ARG A 252 9.32 -10.96 -8.10
N ARG A 253 9.17 -11.48 -9.31
CA ARG A 253 9.95 -11.03 -10.48
C ARG A 253 9.69 -9.56 -10.76
N ASP A 254 8.41 -9.18 -10.80
CA ASP A 254 8.01 -7.81 -11.05
C ASP A 254 8.55 -6.86 -9.94
N SER A 255 8.65 -7.33 -8.69
CA SER A 255 9.21 -6.59 -7.54
C SER A 255 10.75 -6.48 -7.59
N LEU A 256 11.46 -7.53 -7.96
CA LEU A 256 12.92 -7.52 -8.04
C LEU A 256 13.42 -6.56 -9.13
N ASP A 257 12.73 -6.50 -10.26
CA ASP A 257 12.96 -5.48 -11.28
C ASP A 257 12.71 -4.06 -10.72
N HIS A 258 11.94 -3.93 -9.64
CA HIS A 258 11.71 -2.69 -8.93
C HIS A 258 12.90 -2.29 -8.00
N ASN A 259 13.53 -3.22 -7.32
CA ASN A 259 14.57 -2.94 -6.34
C ASN A 259 15.95 -2.63 -6.95
N LEU A 260 16.20 -3.04 -8.19
CA LEU A 260 17.47 -2.80 -8.89
C LEU A 260 17.67 -1.33 -9.31
N THR A 261 16.63 -0.52 -9.33
CA THR A 261 16.66 0.84 -9.87
C THR A 261 16.68 1.93 -8.79
N LEU A 262 16.35 1.61 -7.53
CA LEU A 262 16.32 2.56 -6.40
C LEU A 262 17.61 2.49 -5.53
N ARG A 263 18.76 2.27 -6.14
CA ARG A 263 20.03 2.60 -5.48
C ARG A 263 20.26 4.11 -5.60
N ILE A 264 19.53 4.84 -4.76
CA ILE A 264 19.78 6.27 -4.49
C ILE A 264 20.61 6.35 -3.22
#